data_9f15b6a5e46112edea9c7f22aee66d52
#
_entry.id   9f15b6a5e46112edea9c7f22aee66d52
#
_cell.length_a   1.000
_cell.length_b   1.000
_cell.length_c   1.000
_cell.angle_alpha   90.00
_cell.angle_beta   90.00
_cell.angle_gamma   90.00
#
_symmetry.space_group_name_H-M   'P 1'
#
loop_
_entity.id
_entity.type
_entity.pdbx_description
1 polymer ?
#
loop_
_entity_poly.entity_id
_entity_poly.type
_entity_poly.pdbx_seq_one_letter_code
_entity_poly.pdbx_strand_id
1 'polypeptide(L)'
;VLEANVQMTPVSSSAVVVDTDRYPNLDAVMAAMVEGDDRYRYSVAWVDCMRRGASMGRGILTRGDHLDDPTGKVVVPRSSKLSVPFRPPSGLLNRASISAFNEAWFRVAPKHEVGALHEIGAFFHPLDGVANWNRLYGPRGFVQWQCAVPDAAGDVIARAIERLSAEKVPSFLAVLKRFGPGNEGPMSFPMAGWTLALDLPVGPAALPRVLDELDELVAEAGGRIYLAKDARLAPRQLPRMYPRLGELLEQKAIVDPKGVLRSDLGERLGITTQATH
;
A
#
# COMPACT_ATOMS: atom_id res chain seq x y z
N VAL A 1 10.62 -21.07 11.22
CA VAL A 1 11.22 -20.22 12.27
C VAL A 1 10.50 -20.53 13.56
N LEU A 2 11.24 -20.95 14.59
CA LEU A 2 10.70 -21.22 15.93
C LEU A 2 10.95 -20.05 16.89
N GLU A 3 12.03 -19.32 16.66
CA GLU A 3 12.43 -18.18 17.46
C GLU A 3 13.22 -17.21 16.58
N ALA A 4 13.09 -15.91 16.82
CA ALA A 4 13.85 -14.87 16.14
C ALA A 4 14.21 -13.75 17.14
N ASN A 5 15.48 -13.35 17.15
CA ASN A 5 15.94 -12.15 17.84
C ASN A 5 16.09 -11.03 16.82
N VAL A 6 15.35 -9.95 17.02
CA VAL A 6 15.35 -8.79 16.11
C VAL A 6 15.92 -7.59 16.83
N GLN A 7 17.02 -7.03 16.28
CA GLN A 7 17.56 -5.77 16.77
C GLN A 7 16.70 -4.62 16.27
N MET A 8 16.10 -3.88 17.19
CA MET A 8 15.29 -2.71 16.88
C MET A 8 16.16 -1.45 16.83
N THR A 9 15.81 -0.51 15.97
CA THR A 9 16.44 0.82 15.98
C THR A 9 15.93 1.60 17.18
N PRO A 10 16.81 2.11 18.06
CA PRO A 10 16.38 2.94 19.18
C PRO A 10 15.83 4.27 18.69
N VAL A 11 14.78 4.76 19.33
CA VAL A 11 14.22 6.09 19.15
C VAL A 11 14.11 6.78 20.49
N SER A 12 14.40 8.08 20.54
CA SER A 12 14.39 8.88 21.78
C SER A 12 12.96 9.30 22.18
N SER A 13 12.00 9.27 21.25
CA SER A 13 10.63 9.70 21.49
C SER A 13 9.63 8.84 20.71
N SER A 14 8.39 8.73 21.20
CA SER A 14 7.26 8.15 20.48
C SER A 14 6.50 9.17 19.61
N ALA A 15 7.07 10.36 19.42
CA ALA A 15 6.51 11.40 18.54
C ALA A 15 7.29 11.47 17.21
N VAL A 16 6.58 11.90 16.19
CA VAL A 16 7.11 12.19 14.85
C VAL A 16 6.86 13.66 14.55
N VAL A 17 7.88 14.36 14.08
CA VAL A 17 7.76 15.71 13.52
C VAL A 17 7.35 15.56 12.07
N VAL A 18 6.25 16.19 11.69
CA VAL A 18 5.56 15.92 10.42
C VAL A 18 5.33 17.20 9.63
N ASP A 19 5.67 17.14 8.36
CA ASP A 19 5.32 18.13 7.35
C ASP A 19 4.21 17.56 6.46
N THR A 20 3.19 18.37 6.18
CA THR A 20 2.04 17.97 5.36
C THR A 20 1.77 19.01 4.29
N ASP A 21 1.67 18.54 3.03
CA ASP A 21 1.39 19.37 1.87
C ASP A 21 0.28 18.78 1.01
N ARG A 22 -0.59 19.66 0.44
CA ARG A 22 -1.57 19.25 -0.57
C ARG A 22 -1.11 19.60 -1.97
N TYR A 23 -1.27 18.65 -2.87
CA TYR A 23 -0.93 18.80 -4.28
C TYR A 23 -2.14 18.63 -5.18
N PRO A 24 -2.25 19.42 -6.28
CA PRO A 24 -3.45 19.49 -7.13
C PRO A 24 -3.64 18.26 -8.01
N ASN A 25 -2.58 17.49 -8.28
CA ASN A 25 -2.60 16.33 -9.17
C ASN A 25 -1.44 15.37 -8.86
N LEU A 26 -1.43 14.21 -9.53
CA LEU A 26 -0.44 13.17 -9.34
C LEU A 26 0.99 13.63 -9.70
N ASP A 27 1.14 14.35 -10.82
CA ASP A 27 2.46 14.81 -11.27
C ASP A 27 3.11 15.70 -10.21
N ALA A 28 2.33 16.61 -9.62
CA ALA A 28 2.82 17.48 -8.56
C ALA A 28 3.18 16.70 -7.28
N VAL A 29 2.41 15.66 -6.91
CA VAL A 29 2.75 14.76 -5.80
C VAL A 29 4.07 14.04 -6.07
N MET A 30 4.19 13.40 -7.23
CA MET A 30 5.37 12.61 -7.59
C MET A 30 6.61 13.49 -7.72
N ALA A 31 6.49 14.67 -8.33
CA ALA A 31 7.60 15.63 -8.41
C ALA A 31 8.08 16.06 -7.03
N ALA A 32 7.17 16.40 -6.12
CA ALA A 32 7.53 16.79 -4.75
C ALA A 32 8.20 15.64 -3.97
N MET A 33 7.78 14.39 -4.20
CA MET A 33 8.43 13.22 -3.59
C MET A 33 9.85 13.02 -4.14
N VAL A 34 10.04 13.17 -5.46
CA VAL A 34 11.38 13.09 -6.08
C VAL A 34 12.31 14.18 -5.56
N GLU A 35 11.81 15.40 -5.42
CA GLU A 35 12.63 16.56 -5.00
C GLU A 35 12.97 16.54 -3.51
N GLY A 36 12.09 15.95 -2.67
CA GLY A 36 12.17 16.21 -1.24
C GLY A 36 12.26 15.02 -0.30
N ASP A 37 12.00 13.79 -0.77
CA ASP A 37 11.90 12.62 0.13
C ASP A 37 13.24 12.26 0.80
N ASP A 38 14.37 12.56 0.16
CA ASP A 38 15.71 12.30 0.72
C ASP A 38 15.99 13.07 2.03
N ARG A 39 15.22 14.11 2.31
CA ARG A 39 15.32 14.90 3.54
C ARG A 39 14.57 14.31 4.72
N TYR A 40 13.77 13.28 4.50
CA TYR A 40 12.91 12.69 5.52
C TYR A 40 13.11 11.18 5.58
N ARG A 41 13.03 10.65 6.78
CA ARG A 41 13.09 9.21 7.00
C ARG A 41 11.83 8.49 6.48
N TYR A 42 10.68 9.17 6.56
CA TYR A 42 9.38 8.62 6.17
C TYR A 42 8.64 9.58 5.25
N SER A 43 8.11 9.04 4.17
CA SER A 43 7.29 9.76 3.21
C SER A 43 6.13 8.89 2.76
N VAL A 44 4.94 9.46 2.71
CA VAL A 44 3.72 8.81 2.26
C VAL A 44 2.76 9.82 1.67
N ALA A 45 2.18 9.51 0.53
CA ALA A 45 1.11 10.31 -0.04
C ALA A 45 -0.21 9.52 -0.06
N TRP A 46 -1.27 10.11 0.45
CA TRP A 46 -2.61 9.72 0.07
C TRP A 46 -2.95 10.33 -1.28
N VAL A 47 -3.53 9.55 -2.21
CA VAL A 47 -3.90 10.01 -3.54
C VAL A 47 -5.37 9.73 -3.86
N ASP A 48 -6.04 10.68 -4.52
CA ASP A 48 -7.45 10.57 -4.88
C ASP A 48 -7.61 9.87 -6.24
N CYS A 49 -7.90 8.58 -6.21
CA CYS A 49 -8.12 7.75 -7.40
C CYS A 49 -9.50 7.97 -8.08
N MET A 50 -10.34 8.88 -7.53
CA MET A 50 -11.68 9.13 -8.10
C MET A 50 -11.72 10.31 -9.07
N ARG A 51 -10.72 11.21 -9.00
CA ARG A 51 -10.62 12.37 -9.87
C ARG A 51 -10.04 12.03 -11.24
N ARG A 52 -10.39 12.86 -12.22
CA ARG A 52 -9.96 12.77 -13.61
C ARG A 52 -9.45 14.12 -14.13
N GLY A 53 -8.82 14.12 -15.29
CA GLY A 53 -8.30 15.32 -15.94
C GLY A 53 -7.25 16.02 -15.09
N ALA A 54 -7.25 17.33 -15.06
CA ALA A 54 -6.22 18.16 -14.42
C ALA A 54 -6.05 17.92 -12.90
N SER A 55 -7.01 17.28 -12.23
CA SER A 55 -6.93 16.96 -10.81
C SER A 55 -6.82 15.45 -10.54
N MET A 56 -6.50 14.64 -11.53
CA MET A 56 -6.27 13.20 -11.37
C MET A 56 -5.12 12.96 -10.39
N GLY A 57 -5.37 12.09 -9.40
CA GLY A 57 -4.36 11.74 -8.41
C GLY A 57 -3.91 12.89 -7.52
N ARG A 58 -4.74 13.97 -7.37
CA ARG A 58 -4.44 14.99 -6.35
C ARG A 58 -4.21 14.31 -5.01
N GLY A 59 -3.30 14.83 -4.21
CA GLY A 59 -2.88 14.11 -3.02
C GLY A 59 -2.51 14.97 -1.84
N ILE A 60 -2.31 14.29 -0.73
CA ILE A 60 -1.80 14.83 0.53
C ILE A 60 -0.50 14.08 0.79
N LEU A 61 0.62 14.79 0.69
CA LEU A 61 1.94 14.25 1.00
C LEU A 61 2.27 14.57 2.45
N THR A 62 2.58 13.53 3.21
CA THR A 62 2.97 13.62 4.61
C THR A 62 4.35 13.02 4.77
N ARG A 63 5.29 13.79 5.32
CA ARG A 63 6.69 13.40 5.53
C ARG A 63 7.06 13.62 6.98
N GLY A 64 7.96 12.80 7.53
CA GLY A 64 8.31 12.97 8.93
C GLY A 64 9.55 12.21 9.37
N ASP A 65 10.06 12.66 10.50
CA ASP A 65 11.16 12.07 11.25
C ASP A 65 10.79 11.88 12.71
N HIS A 66 11.44 10.94 13.39
CA HIS A 66 11.28 10.83 14.82
C HIS A 66 11.74 12.13 15.51
N LEU A 67 10.92 12.59 16.44
CA LEU A 67 11.35 13.70 17.30
C LEU A 67 12.58 13.25 18.12
N ASP A 68 13.66 14.00 18.03
CA ASP A 68 14.79 13.83 18.93
C ASP A 68 14.48 14.54 20.26
N ASP A 69 14.11 13.76 21.26
CA ASP A 69 13.78 14.26 22.59
C ASP A 69 14.65 13.56 23.65
N PRO A 70 15.71 14.22 24.12
CA PRO A 70 16.61 13.64 25.12
C PRO A 70 15.91 13.39 26.47
N THR A 71 14.73 13.93 26.69
CA THR A 71 13.94 13.65 27.94
C THR A 71 13.28 12.29 27.91
N GLY A 72 13.24 11.61 26.77
CA GLY A 72 12.63 10.28 26.60
C GLY A 72 11.14 10.23 26.87
N LYS A 73 10.44 11.34 26.66
CA LYS A 73 9.00 11.44 26.96
C LYS A 73 8.20 10.52 26.01
N VAL A 74 7.69 9.44 26.57
CA VAL A 74 6.80 8.53 25.85
C VAL A 74 5.40 9.12 25.85
N VAL A 75 4.88 9.44 24.67
CA VAL A 75 3.46 9.76 24.48
C VAL A 75 2.69 8.44 24.40
N VAL A 76 1.86 8.18 25.39
CA VAL A 76 1.02 6.98 25.40
C VAL A 76 0.00 7.06 24.27
N PRO A 77 -0.10 6.09 23.37
CA PRO A 77 -1.09 6.08 22.31
C PRO A 77 -2.51 6.23 22.87
N ARG A 78 -3.28 7.15 22.33
CA ARG A 78 -4.70 7.28 22.72
C ARG A 78 -5.47 6.12 22.09
N SER A 79 -6.28 5.46 22.90
CA SER A 79 -7.24 4.47 22.36
C SER A 79 -8.20 5.15 21.39
N SER A 80 -8.55 4.46 20.30
CA SER A 80 -9.54 4.93 19.34
C SER A 80 -10.86 5.29 20.07
N LYS A 81 -11.32 6.54 19.92
CA LYS A 81 -12.60 7.00 20.45
C LYS A 81 -13.77 6.71 19.53
N LEU A 82 -13.49 6.43 18.26
CA LEU A 82 -14.47 6.15 17.22
C LEU A 82 -14.44 4.67 16.87
N SER A 83 -15.61 4.10 16.63
CA SER A 83 -15.73 2.71 16.18
C SER A 83 -16.88 2.58 15.19
N VAL A 84 -16.72 1.69 14.21
CA VAL A 84 -17.82 1.26 13.35
C VAL A 84 -18.59 0.16 14.08
N PRO A 85 -19.77 0.46 14.68
CA PRO A 85 -20.43 -0.42 15.65
C PRO A 85 -21.03 -1.67 15.01
N PHE A 86 -21.45 -1.59 13.75
CA PHE A 86 -22.06 -2.69 13.03
C PHE A 86 -21.50 -2.79 11.61
N ARG A 87 -21.78 -3.87 10.93
CA ARG A 87 -21.41 -4.08 9.53
C ARG A 87 -22.57 -3.61 8.64
N PRO A 88 -22.43 -2.48 7.92
CA PRO A 88 -23.48 -2.01 7.02
C PRO A 88 -23.62 -2.96 5.81
N PRO A 89 -24.73 -2.86 5.05
CA PRO A 89 -24.87 -3.57 3.79
C PRO A 89 -23.71 -3.25 2.82
N SER A 90 -23.32 -4.22 2.00
CA SER A 90 -22.33 -3.98 0.94
C SER A 90 -22.83 -2.91 -0.03
N GLY A 91 -21.92 -2.03 -0.48
CA GLY A 91 -22.25 -0.93 -1.39
C GLY A 91 -22.34 0.45 -0.71
N LEU A 92 -22.15 0.51 0.62
CA LEU A 92 -21.99 1.81 1.31
C LEU A 92 -20.78 2.57 0.74
N LEU A 93 -19.65 1.87 0.58
CA LEU A 93 -18.47 2.40 -0.09
C LEU A 93 -18.62 2.24 -1.61
N ASN A 94 -19.29 3.21 -2.22
CA ASN A 94 -19.50 3.31 -3.66
C ASN A 94 -18.84 4.59 -4.21
N ARG A 95 -18.92 4.78 -5.53
CA ARG A 95 -18.31 5.93 -6.17
C ARG A 95 -18.73 7.27 -5.57
N ALA A 96 -20.01 7.47 -5.27
CA ALA A 96 -20.52 8.74 -4.77
C ALA A 96 -20.03 9.01 -3.34
N SER A 97 -20.20 8.03 -2.44
CA SER A 97 -19.79 8.16 -1.03
C SER A 97 -18.27 8.33 -0.89
N ILE A 98 -17.49 7.57 -1.68
CA ILE A 98 -16.02 7.68 -1.68
C ILE A 98 -15.58 9.01 -2.28
N SER A 99 -16.18 9.48 -3.38
CA SER A 99 -15.85 10.79 -3.94
C SER A 99 -16.14 11.93 -2.97
N ALA A 100 -17.25 11.86 -2.23
CA ALA A 100 -17.60 12.84 -1.20
C ALA A 100 -16.60 12.81 -0.03
N PHE A 101 -16.25 11.60 0.42
CA PHE A 101 -15.24 11.41 1.46
C PHE A 101 -13.87 11.97 1.02
N ASN A 102 -13.40 11.61 -0.17
CA ASN A 102 -12.11 12.06 -0.70
C ASN A 102 -12.06 13.58 -0.84
N GLU A 103 -13.17 14.22 -1.26
CA GLU A 103 -13.28 15.67 -1.33
C GLU A 103 -13.17 16.32 0.05
N ALA A 104 -13.90 15.79 1.04
CA ALA A 104 -13.86 16.30 2.41
C ALA A 104 -12.46 16.10 3.01
N TRP A 105 -11.88 14.92 2.86
CA TRP A 105 -10.54 14.59 3.36
C TRP A 105 -9.48 15.51 2.78
N PHE A 106 -9.51 15.71 1.46
CA PHE A 106 -8.58 16.62 0.78
C PHE A 106 -8.71 18.06 1.26
N ARG A 107 -9.94 18.53 1.53
CA ARG A 107 -10.16 19.93 1.97
C ARG A 107 -9.79 20.17 3.43
N VAL A 108 -9.99 19.19 4.29
CA VAL A 108 -9.68 19.28 5.72
C VAL A 108 -8.17 19.26 5.97
N ALA A 109 -7.41 18.52 5.17
CA ALA A 109 -5.97 18.51 5.28
C ALA A 109 -5.37 19.91 5.09
N PRO A 110 -4.31 20.28 5.83
CA PRO A 110 -3.64 21.57 5.66
C PRO A 110 -3.12 21.72 4.24
N LYS A 111 -3.09 22.95 3.72
CA LYS A 111 -2.47 23.21 2.41
C LYS A 111 -0.96 23.07 2.48
N HIS A 112 -0.40 23.54 3.57
CA HIS A 112 1.01 23.48 3.92
C HIS A 112 1.13 23.61 5.42
N GLU A 113 1.74 22.63 6.07
CA GLU A 113 2.02 22.63 7.51
C GLU A 113 3.39 22.01 7.74
N VAL A 114 4.21 22.65 8.57
CA VAL A 114 5.57 22.23 8.87
C VAL A 114 5.75 22.02 10.36
N GLY A 115 6.39 20.93 10.75
CA GLY A 115 6.80 20.68 12.13
C GLY A 115 5.66 20.29 13.08
N ALA A 116 4.53 19.81 12.58
CA ALA A 116 3.45 19.31 13.42
C ALA A 116 3.89 18.05 14.19
N LEU A 117 3.52 17.95 15.46
CA LEU A 117 3.84 16.79 16.27
C LEU A 117 2.70 15.75 16.20
N HIS A 118 3.04 14.57 15.72
CA HIS A 118 2.14 13.43 15.66
C HIS A 118 2.62 12.29 16.56
N GLU A 119 1.69 11.54 17.14
CA GLU A 119 2.01 10.25 17.75
C GLU A 119 2.40 9.24 16.67
N ILE A 120 3.33 8.33 16.96
CA ILE A 120 3.76 7.26 16.04
C ILE A 120 2.56 6.50 15.46
N GLY A 121 1.59 6.13 16.31
CA GLY A 121 0.38 5.43 15.88
C GLY A 121 -0.46 6.24 14.87
N ALA A 122 -0.64 7.54 15.11
CA ALA A 122 -1.40 8.41 14.22
C ALA A 122 -0.70 8.61 12.86
N PHE A 123 0.63 8.65 12.86
CA PHE A 123 1.41 8.82 11.63
C PHE A 123 1.46 7.53 10.79
N PHE A 124 1.79 6.38 11.40
CA PHE A 124 1.95 5.12 10.67
C PHE A 124 0.65 4.35 10.45
N HIS A 125 -0.33 4.51 11.34
CA HIS A 125 -1.58 3.75 11.36
C HIS A 125 -2.81 4.66 11.48
N PRO A 126 -3.01 5.63 10.56
CA PRO A 126 -4.10 6.61 10.68
C PRO A 126 -5.50 5.97 10.73
N LEU A 127 -5.69 4.79 10.13
CA LEU A 127 -6.96 4.05 10.18
C LEU A 127 -7.27 3.47 11.56
N ASP A 128 -6.26 3.22 12.41
CA ASP A 128 -6.46 2.71 13.76
C ASP A 128 -7.12 3.76 14.68
N GLY A 129 -7.19 5.02 14.23
CA GLY A 129 -8.02 6.05 14.84
C GLY A 129 -9.53 5.73 14.82
N VAL A 130 -9.98 4.75 14.00
CA VAL A 130 -11.35 4.26 13.94
C VAL A 130 -11.36 2.74 14.11
N ALA A 131 -11.74 2.25 15.28
CA ALA A 131 -11.83 0.81 15.52
C ALA A 131 -12.84 0.16 14.58
N ASN A 132 -12.53 -1.03 14.09
CA ASN A 132 -13.39 -1.81 13.17
C ASN A 132 -13.70 -1.10 11.84
N TRP A 133 -12.84 -0.21 11.37
CA TRP A 133 -13.02 0.54 10.12
C TRP A 133 -13.30 -0.37 8.91
N ASN A 134 -12.74 -1.59 8.88
CA ASN A 134 -12.95 -2.59 7.84
C ASN A 134 -14.41 -3.03 7.69
N ARG A 135 -15.25 -2.87 8.71
CA ARG A 135 -16.70 -3.15 8.63
C ARG A 135 -17.42 -2.28 7.61
N LEU A 136 -16.89 -1.09 7.29
CA LEU A 136 -17.47 -0.19 6.28
C LEU A 136 -17.61 -0.82 4.89
N TYR A 137 -16.79 -1.81 4.56
CA TYR A 137 -16.89 -2.54 3.29
C TYR A 137 -18.08 -3.50 3.21
N GLY A 138 -18.75 -3.74 4.34
CA GLY A 138 -19.90 -4.66 4.41
C GLY A 138 -19.52 -6.13 4.30
N PRO A 139 -20.51 -7.04 4.12
CA PRO A 139 -20.30 -8.49 4.10
C PRO A 139 -19.38 -8.99 2.98
N ARG A 140 -19.36 -8.33 1.82
CA ARG A 140 -18.50 -8.72 0.69
C ARG A 140 -17.03 -8.37 0.90
N GLY A 141 -16.73 -7.44 1.84
CA GLY A 141 -15.38 -7.03 2.15
C GLY A 141 -14.70 -6.25 1.02
N PHE A 142 -13.38 -6.35 1.00
CA PHE A 142 -12.52 -5.68 0.04
C PHE A 142 -11.32 -6.56 -0.32
N VAL A 143 -10.67 -6.24 -1.42
CA VAL A 143 -9.36 -6.76 -1.77
C VAL A 143 -8.33 -5.64 -1.66
N GLN A 144 -7.13 -5.99 -1.23
CA GLN A 144 -5.99 -5.10 -1.33
C GLN A 144 -5.22 -5.42 -2.60
N TRP A 145 -4.76 -4.38 -3.28
CA TRP A 145 -3.84 -4.50 -4.41
C TRP A 145 -2.68 -3.55 -4.19
N GLN A 146 -1.46 -4.05 -4.28
CA GLN A 146 -0.26 -3.22 -4.15
C GLN A 146 0.79 -3.66 -5.15
N CYS A 147 1.32 -2.70 -5.90
CA CYS A 147 2.42 -2.90 -6.82
C CYS A 147 3.66 -2.12 -6.39
N ALA A 148 4.81 -2.55 -6.90
CA ALA A 148 6.03 -1.75 -6.98
C ALA A 148 6.51 -1.76 -8.43
N VAL A 149 6.94 -0.59 -8.94
CA VAL A 149 7.48 -0.40 -10.29
C VAL A 149 8.77 0.41 -10.23
N PRO A 150 9.72 0.20 -11.17
CA PRO A 150 10.95 1.00 -11.21
C PRO A 150 10.68 2.51 -11.31
N ASP A 151 11.61 3.34 -10.86
CA ASP A 151 11.51 4.80 -10.97
C ASP A 151 11.21 5.26 -12.40
N ALA A 152 11.85 4.64 -13.39
CA ALA A 152 11.65 4.94 -14.81
C ALA A 152 10.23 4.60 -15.34
N ALA A 153 9.46 3.79 -14.61
CA ALA A 153 8.11 3.36 -14.97
C ALA A 153 7.03 4.06 -14.11
N GLY A 154 7.30 5.28 -13.65
CA GLY A 154 6.34 6.08 -12.87
C GLY A 154 5.01 6.34 -13.57
N ASP A 155 4.97 6.34 -14.91
CA ASP A 155 3.75 6.45 -15.72
C ASP A 155 2.75 5.31 -15.46
N VAL A 156 3.21 4.15 -15.03
CA VAL A 156 2.36 3.02 -14.64
C VAL A 156 1.40 3.42 -13.51
N ILE A 157 1.85 4.23 -12.56
CA ILE A 157 1.02 4.74 -11.46
C ILE A 157 -0.13 5.60 -12.01
N ALA A 158 0.17 6.52 -12.95
CA ALA A 158 -0.84 7.35 -13.59
C ALA A 158 -1.86 6.51 -14.37
N ARG A 159 -1.38 5.55 -15.18
CA ARG A 159 -2.22 4.64 -15.96
C ARG A 159 -3.11 3.77 -15.07
N ALA A 160 -2.60 3.32 -13.92
CA ALA A 160 -3.38 2.54 -12.96
C ALA A 160 -4.54 3.38 -12.37
N ILE A 161 -4.27 4.62 -11.94
CA ILE A 161 -5.29 5.53 -11.41
C ILE A 161 -6.32 5.90 -12.50
N GLU A 162 -5.86 6.18 -13.71
CA GLU A 162 -6.73 6.43 -14.85
C GLU A 162 -7.68 5.26 -15.12
N ARG A 163 -7.13 4.04 -15.15
CA ARG A 163 -7.91 2.83 -15.42
C ARG A 163 -8.98 2.59 -14.37
N LEU A 164 -8.63 2.69 -13.08
CA LEU A 164 -9.58 2.58 -11.97
C LEU A 164 -10.70 3.63 -12.07
N SER A 165 -10.31 4.88 -12.32
CA SER A 165 -11.27 5.98 -12.46
C SER A 165 -12.18 5.81 -13.68
N ALA A 166 -11.66 5.33 -14.83
CA ALA A 166 -12.43 5.07 -16.05
C ALA A 166 -13.50 4.00 -15.82
N GLU A 167 -13.14 2.91 -15.16
CA GLU A 167 -14.02 1.78 -14.87
C GLU A 167 -14.87 1.98 -13.60
N LYS A 168 -14.77 3.17 -12.98
CA LYS A 168 -15.53 3.53 -11.79
C LYS A 168 -15.30 2.57 -10.60
N VAL A 169 -14.12 1.97 -10.52
CA VAL A 169 -13.69 1.14 -9.38
C VAL A 169 -13.24 2.07 -8.26
N PRO A 170 -13.97 2.16 -7.15
CA PRO A 170 -13.68 3.13 -6.12
C PRO A 170 -12.57 2.64 -5.18
N SER A 171 -11.73 3.58 -4.73
CA SER A 171 -10.81 3.40 -3.62
C SER A 171 -10.82 4.65 -2.74
N PHE A 172 -11.04 4.50 -1.43
CA PHE A 172 -10.89 5.62 -0.50
C PHE A 172 -9.52 5.64 0.17
N LEU A 173 -8.87 4.49 0.23
CA LEU A 173 -7.50 4.36 0.70
C LEU A 173 -6.61 3.98 -0.48
N ALA A 174 -5.93 5.00 -0.99
CA ALA A 174 -4.90 4.84 -2.00
C ALA A 174 -3.63 5.53 -1.50
N VAL A 175 -2.57 4.76 -1.37
CA VAL A 175 -1.31 5.20 -0.76
C VAL A 175 -0.19 5.05 -1.77
N LEU A 176 0.47 6.16 -2.07
CA LEU A 176 1.66 6.23 -2.91
C LEU A 176 2.88 6.45 -2.04
N LYS A 177 3.96 5.71 -2.31
CA LYS A 177 5.27 5.87 -1.66
C LYS A 177 6.38 5.67 -2.68
N ARG A 178 7.60 6.08 -2.32
CA ARG A 178 8.82 5.64 -2.99
C ARG A 178 9.56 4.63 -2.12
N PHE A 179 10.08 3.60 -2.75
CA PHE A 179 10.96 2.64 -2.11
C PHE A 179 12.42 2.91 -2.49
N GLY A 180 13.31 2.71 -1.55
CA GLY A 180 14.73 2.54 -1.79
C GLY A 180 15.06 1.16 -2.39
N PRO A 181 16.35 0.77 -2.40
CA PRO A 181 16.77 -0.54 -2.91
C PRO A 181 16.06 -1.67 -2.16
N GLY A 182 15.81 -2.77 -2.87
CA GLY A 182 15.30 -4.00 -2.28
C GLY A 182 16.30 -4.68 -1.37
N ASN A 183 15.89 -5.75 -0.70
CA ASN A 183 16.79 -6.63 0.02
C ASN A 183 17.27 -7.80 -0.87
N GLU A 184 18.22 -8.60 -0.34
CA GLU A 184 18.84 -9.71 -1.07
C GLU A 184 17.93 -10.94 -1.24
N GLY A 185 16.76 -10.97 -0.61
CA GLY A 185 15.83 -12.09 -0.70
C GLY A 185 15.29 -12.29 -2.11
N PRO A 186 15.17 -13.53 -2.62
CA PRO A 186 14.72 -13.81 -3.97
C PRO A 186 13.28 -13.36 -4.23
N MET A 187 12.47 -13.25 -3.17
CA MET A 187 11.09 -12.77 -3.21
C MET A 187 10.94 -11.36 -2.60
N SER A 188 12.01 -10.55 -2.62
CA SER A 188 11.94 -9.16 -2.14
C SER A 188 10.87 -8.40 -2.92
N PHE A 189 9.85 -7.89 -2.21
CA PHE A 189 8.85 -7.01 -2.81
C PHE A 189 9.37 -5.59 -3.02
N PRO A 190 10.05 -4.96 -2.04
CA PRO A 190 10.62 -3.64 -2.26
C PRO A 190 11.66 -3.66 -3.39
N MET A 191 11.60 -2.61 -4.21
CA MET A 191 12.57 -2.30 -5.25
C MET A 191 12.63 -0.78 -5.39
N ALA A 192 13.79 -0.23 -5.79
CA ALA A 192 13.90 1.21 -6.02
C ALA A 192 12.84 1.67 -7.04
N GLY A 193 11.98 2.59 -6.61
CA GLY A 193 10.89 3.09 -7.45
C GLY A 193 9.59 3.36 -6.69
N TRP A 194 8.49 3.33 -7.42
CA TRP A 194 7.17 3.70 -6.94
C TRP A 194 6.38 2.49 -6.43
N THR A 195 5.61 2.69 -5.36
CA THR A 195 4.64 1.70 -4.88
C THR A 195 3.29 2.36 -4.64
N LEU A 196 2.24 1.76 -5.22
CA LEU A 196 0.85 2.17 -5.03
C LEU A 196 0.09 1.04 -4.35
N ALA A 197 -0.53 1.34 -3.21
CA ALA A 197 -1.39 0.42 -2.48
C ALA A 197 -2.83 0.92 -2.48
N LEU A 198 -3.77 0.03 -2.76
CA LEU A 198 -5.19 0.32 -2.92
C LEU A 198 -6.04 -0.65 -2.11
N ASP A 199 -7.07 -0.13 -1.44
CA ASP A 199 -8.15 -0.92 -0.86
C ASP A 199 -9.41 -0.76 -1.74
N LEU A 200 -9.87 -1.86 -2.31
CA LEU A 200 -10.90 -1.88 -3.34
C LEU A 200 -12.11 -2.71 -2.88
N PRO A 201 -13.32 -2.11 -2.70
CA PRO A 201 -14.50 -2.84 -2.28
C PRO A 201 -14.86 -3.94 -3.28
N VAL A 202 -15.18 -5.13 -2.80
CA VAL A 202 -15.71 -6.21 -3.63
C VAL A 202 -17.16 -5.90 -4.00
N GLY A 203 -17.41 -5.77 -5.32
CA GLY A 203 -18.75 -5.45 -5.81
C GLY A 203 -18.81 -4.96 -7.25
N PRO A 204 -17.95 -4.01 -7.67
CA PRO A 204 -17.93 -3.61 -9.07
C PRO A 204 -17.62 -4.77 -10.02
N ALA A 205 -18.47 -4.99 -11.00
CA ALA A 205 -18.30 -6.11 -11.96
C ALA A 205 -17.00 -6.00 -12.77
N ALA A 206 -16.50 -4.78 -12.98
CA ALA A 206 -15.24 -4.54 -13.68
C ALA A 206 -13.99 -4.87 -12.86
N LEU A 207 -14.11 -4.99 -11.51
CA LEU A 207 -12.95 -5.11 -10.61
C LEU A 207 -11.98 -6.25 -10.99
N PRO A 208 -12.42 -7.51 -11.23
CA PRO A 208 -11.49 -8.60 -11.56
C PRO A 208 -10.70 -8.29 -12.84
N ARG A 209 -11.37 -7.88 -13.91
CA ARG A 209 -10.76 -7.56 -15.19
C ARG A 209 -9.77 -6.40 -15.07
N VAL A 210 -10.15 -5.34 -14.36
CA VAL A 210 -9.27 -4.19 -14.13
C VAL A 210 -8.01 -4.61 -13.40
N LEU A 211 -8.12 -5.44 -12.37
CA LEU A 211 -6.95 -5.91 -11.63
C LEU A 211 -6.06 -6.82 -12.50
N ASP A 212 -6.64 -7.66 -13.37
CA ASP A 212 -5.84 -8.46 -14.33
C ASP A 212 -5.05 -7.58 -15.31
N GLU A 213 -5.68 -6.52 -15.81
CA GLU A 213 -5.04 -5.54 -16.68
C GLU A 213 -3.93 -4.75 -15.96
N LEU A 214 -4.14 -4.39 -14.70
CA LEU A 214 -3.13 -3.73 -13.88
C LEU A 214 -1.95 -4.64 -13.54
N ASP A 215 -2.19 -5.92 -13.28
CA ASP A 215 -1.12 -6.89 -13.07
C ASP A 215 -0.25 -7.05 -14.32
N GLU A 216 -0.88 -7.11 -15.50
CA GLU A 216 -0.14 -7.18 -16.76
C GLU A 216 0.71 -5.92 -16.98
N LEU A 217 0.11 -4.74 -16.77
CA LEU A 217 0.79 -3.44 -16.88
C LEU A 217 2.03 -3.37 -15.96
N VAL A 218 1.90 -3.84 -14.74
CA VAL A 218 3.01 -3.88 -13.76
C VAL A 218 4.08 -4.86 -14.20
N ALA A 219 3.70 -6.05 -14.69
CA ALA A 219 4.66 -7.06 -15.16
C ALA A 219 5.44 -6.60 -16.40
N GLU A 220 4.77 -5.94 -17.36
CA GLU A 220 5.40 -5.36 -18.55
C GLU A 220 6.43 -4.28 -18.21
N ALA A 221 6.18 -3.53 -17.15
CA ALA A 221 7.08 -2.49 -16.64
C ALA A 221 8.24 -3.03 -15.78
N GLY A 222 8.39 -4.35 -15.65
CA GLY A 222 9.40 -4.95 -14.76
C GLY A 222 9.10 -4.76 -13.27
N GLY A 223 7.86 -4.42 -12.95
CA GLY A 223 7.37 -4.28 -11.59
C GLY A 223 6.92 -5.60 -10.97
N ARG A 224 6.33 -5.51 -9.77
CA ARG A 224 5.83 -6.69 -9.05
C ARG A 224 4.63 -6.37 -8.16
N ILE A 225 3.82 -7.38 -7.91
CA ILE A 225 2.68 -7.31 -6.99
C ILE A 225 3.12 -7.82 -5.61
N TYR A 226 2.63 -7.17 -4.54
CA TYR A 226 2.93 -7.54 -3.17
C TYR A 226 2.15 -8.79 -2.76
N LEU A 227 2.83 -9.92 -2.66
CA LEU A 227 2.20 -11.22 -2.40
C LEU A 227 1.48 -11.29 -1.05
N ALA A 228 1.95 -10.55 -0.03
CA ALA A 228 1.27 -10.53 1.28
C ALA A 228 -0.11 -9.83 1.26
N LYS A 229 -0.44 -9.11 0.19
CA LYS A 229 -1.76 -8.48 -0.06
C LYS A 229 -2.49 -9.11 -1.23
N ASP A 230 -1.86 -10.07 -1.90
CA ASP A 230 -2.43 -10.67 -3.09
C ASP A 230 -3.46 -11.76 -2.77
N ALA A 231 -4.63 -11.66 -3.43
CA ALA A 231 -5.69 -12.64 -3.34
C ALA A 231 -5.99 -13.35 -4.67
N ARG A 232 -5.34 -12.96 -5.79
CA ARG A 232 -5.82 -13.34 -7.13
C ARG A 232 -4.76 -13.39 -8.24
N LEU A 233 -3.52 -12.99 -8.02
CA LEU A 233 -2.47 -12.99 -9.04
C LEU A 233 -2.41 -14.33 -9.78
N ALA A 234 -2.41 -14.30 -11.10
CA ALA A 234 -2.32 -15.51 -11.91
C ALA A 234 -0.91 -16.12 -11.81
N PRO A 235 -0.78 -17.45 -11.68
CA PRO A 235 0.52 -18.12 -11.54
C PRO A 235 1.55 -17.74 -12.62
N ARG A 236 1.10 -17.52 -13.85
CA ARG A 236 1.95 -17.14 -14.99
C ARG A 236 2.66 -15.79 -14.81
N GLN A 237 2.13 -14.90 -13.95
CA GLN A 237 2.73 -13.59 -13.69
C GLN A 237 3.90 -13.67 -12.70
N LEU A 238 3.89 -14.65 -11.80
CA LEU A 238 4.86 -14.73 -10.73
C LEU A 238 6.31 -14.75 -11.21
N PRO A 239 6.74 -15.61 -12.18
CA PRO A 239 8.12 -15.63 -12.65
C PRO A 239 8.53 -14.36 -13.41
N ARG A 240 7.57 -13.62 -14.01
CA ARG A 240 7.83 -12.33 -14.67
C ARG A 240 8.15 -11.24 -13.66
N MET A 241 7.44 -11.25 -12.51
CA MET A 241 7.54 -10.25 -11.44
C MET A 241 8.67 -10.56 -10.45
N TYR A 242 9.00 -11.83 -10.28
CA TYR A 242 10.02 -12.31 -9.35
C TYR A 242 11.02 -13.22 -10.09
N PRO A 243 11.99 -12.63 -10.82
CA PRO A 243 12.88 -13.39 -11.69
C PRO A 243 13.79 -14.39 -10.93
N ARG A 244 13.99 -14.18 -9.62
CA ARG A 244 14.75 -15.09 -8.75
C ARG A 244 13.87 -16.16 -8.07
N LEU A 245 12.65 -16.38 -8.56
CA LEU A 245 11.74 -17.41 -8.05
C LEU A 245 12.39 -18.81 -8.03
N GLY A 246 13.22 -19.12 -9.04
CA GLY A 246 13.96 -20.40 -9.11
C GLY A 246 14.78 -20.67 -7.86
N GLU A 247 15.49 -19.68 -7.35
CA GLU A 247 16.29 -19.80 -6.12
C GLU A 247 15.42 -20.17 -4.89
N LEU A 248 14.22 -19.57 -4.77
CA LEU A 248 13.29 -19.95 -3.73
C LEU A 248 12.84 -21.40 -3.87
N LEU A 249 12.49 -21.83 -5.09
CA LEU A 249 12.01 -23.19 -5.33
C LEU A 249 13.09 -24.23 -5.06
N GLU A 250 14.35 -23.97 -5.42
CA GLU A 250 15.51 -24.81 -5.10
C GLU A 250 15.70 -24.94 -3.59
N GLN A 251 15.69 -23.82 -2.85
CA GLN A 251 15.80 -23.83 -1.40
C GLN A 251 14.62 -24.57 -0.74
N LYS A 252 13.41 -24.36 -1.26
CA LYS A 252 12.24 -25.08 -0.77
C LYS A 252 12.36 -26.58 -0.97
N ALA A 253 12.86 -27.05 -2.12
CA ALA A 253 13.06 -28.46 -2.40
C ALA A 253 14.06 -29.11 -1.40
N ILE A 254 15.07 -28.35 -0.94
CA ILE A 254 16.04 -28.81 0.05
C ILE A 254 15.42 -28.93 1.45
N VAL A 255 14.68 -27.88 1.90
CA VAL A 255 14.17 -27.81 3.27
C VAL A 255 12.84 -28.53 3.45
N ASP A 256 12.10 -28.72 2.37
CA ASP A 256 10.76 -29.36 2.37
C ASP A 256 10.63 -30.33 1.17
N PRO A 257 11.49 -31.37 1.09
CA PRO A 257 11.52 -32.30 -0.06
C PRO A 257 10.22 -33.11 -0.21
N LYS A 258 9.42 -33.21 0.85
CA LYS A 258 8.13 -33.92 0.82
C LYS A 258 6.93 -33.01 0.55
N GLY A 259 7.15 -31.71 0.41
CA GLY A 259 6.07 -30.73 0.17
C GLY A 259 5.05 -30.64 1.29
N VAL A 260 5.49 -30.78 2.54
CA VAL A 260 4.61 -30.72 3.74
C VAL A 260 4.20 -29.29 4.08
N LEU A 261 5.08 -28.31 3.84
CA LEU A 261 4.80 -26.90 4.07
C LEU A 261 3.99 -26.32 2.92
N ARG A 262 2.69 -26.24 3.12
CA ARG A 262 1.72 -25.81 2.11
C ARG A 262 0.93 -24.59 2.59
N SER A 263 0.47 -23.76 1.65
CA SER A 263 -0.49 -22.69 1.88
C SER A 263 -1.32 -22.48 0.62
N ASP A 264 -2.55 -21.97 0.77
CA ASP A 264 -3.43 -21.66 -0.36
C ASP A 264 -2.77 -20.73 -1.38
N LEU A 265 -2.03 -19.72 -0.89
CA LEU A 265 -1.24 -18.81 -1.73
C LEU A 265 -0.17 -19.59 -2.50
N GLY A 266 0.58 -20.44 -1.83
CA GLY A 266 1.65 -21.25 -2.43
C GLY A 266 1.12 -22.21 -3.48
N GLU A 267 -0.02 -22.84 -3.25
CA GLU A 267 -0.68 -23.74 -4.21
C GLU A 267 -1.19 -22.98 -5.43
N ARG A 268 -1.90 -21.87 -5.20
CA ARG A 268 -2.40 -21.02 -6.29
C ARG A 268 -1.29 -20.48 -7.19
N LEU A 269 -0.15 -20.10 -6.62
CA LEU A 269 0.98 -19.52 -7.36
C LEU A 269 1.99 -20.57 -7.87
N GLY A 270 1.78 -21.86 -7.57
CA GLY A 270 2.69 -22.92 -8.01
C GLY A 270 4.03 -22.95 -7.26
N ILE A 271 4.08 -22.37 -6.05
CA ILE A 271 5.29 -22.34 -5.20
C ILE A 271 5.41 -23.66 -4.38
N THR A 272 4.30 -24.36 -4.16
CA THR A 272 4.31 -25.66 -3.48
C THR A 272 4.86 -26.74 -4.40
N THR A 273 5.88 -27.48 -3.94
CA THR A 273 6.31 -28.72 -4.59
C THR A 273 5.15 -29.71 -4.58
N GLN A 274 4.73 -30.18 -5.76
CA GLN A 274 3.84 -31.36 -5.81
C GLN A 274 4.66 -32.53 -5.29
N ALA A 275 4.13 -33.22 -4.27
CA ALA A 275 4.69 -34.50 -3.85
C ALA A 275 4.63 -35.43 -5.09
N THR A 276 5.76 -35.79 -5.64
CA THR A 276 5.85 -36.87 -6.61
C THR A 276 5.45 -38.14 -5.87
N HIS A 277 4.26 -38.66 -6.17
CA HIS A 277 3.78 -39.95 -5.70
C HIS A 277 4.56 -41.07 -6.34
#